data_ea39ec9baf68c4ca883feb2ca74f2fc1
#
_entry.id   ea39ec9baf68c4ca883feb2ca74f2fc1
#
_cell.length_a   1.000
_cell.length_b   1.000
_cell.length_c   1.000
_cell.angle_alpha   90.00
_cell.angle_beta   90.00
_cell.angle_gamma   90.00
#
_symmetry.space_group_name_H-M   'P 1'
#
loop_
_entity.id
_entity.type
_entity.pdbx_description
1 polymer ?
#
loop_
_entity_poly.entity_id
_entity_poly.type
_entity_poly.pdbx_seq_one_letter_code
_entity_poly.pdbx_strand_id
1 'polypeptide(L)'
;MFILATTEVQKLPATILSRCMRFDFKLLSQKELESHVKYVFKDSGIKYEDEAVSIIAQLGAGSVRDTLSIADMCVAYSNNNVTYNSVIDAIGLTDRATLNMLAGSMIDGDEGALLSNVDKIAKSGKNITQLSKDLIGYIRDILVVKTCKDYSDILKLPKEQITELKALADKSTNDKLIEMLTRLSRLDNEYRYTTNPRNLLEVTLVSLCHFEMTEINELKLKIKALESKLK
;
A
#
# COMPACT_ATOMS: atom_id res chain seq x y z
N MET A 1 5.40 -2.60 44.07
CA MET A 1 4.45 -2.52 42.93
C MET A 1 5.16 -3.02 41.70
N PHE A 2 4.56 -3.96 40.93
CA PHE A 2 5.12 -4.45 39.67
C PHE A 2 4.26 -3.92 38.53
N ILE A 3 4.92 -3.45 37.46
CA ILE A 3 4.28 -3.02 36.22
C ILE A 3 4.82 -3.92 35.10
N LEU A 4 3.94 -4.65 34.44
CA LEU A 4 4.25 -5.53 33.32
C LEU A 4 3.65 -4.93 32.04
N ALA A 5 4.44 -4.81 30.98
CA ALA A 5 3.99 -4.35 29.68
C ALA A 5 4.31 -5.41 28.63
N THR A 6 3.30 -5.84 27.87
CA THR A 6 3.45 -6.86 26.84
C THR A 6 2.39 -6.67 25.74
N THR A 7 2.74 -7.01 24.51
CA THR A 7 1.80 -7.15 23.40
C THR A 7 1.17 -8.55 23.35
N GLU A 8 1.71 -9.52 24.12
CA GLU A 8 1.31 -10.94 24.07
C GLU A 8 0.79 -11.41 25.44
N VAL A 9 -0.38 -10.92 25.83
CA VAL A 9 -1.02 -11.26 27.11
C VAL A 9 -1.20 -12.77 27.26
N GLN A 10 -1.46 -13.50 26.17
CA GLN A 10 -1.67 -14.94 26.15
C GLN A 10 -0.42 -15.76 26.58
N LYS A 11 0.78 -15.17 26.55
CA LYS A 11 2.02 -15.82 27.02
C LYS A 11 2.24 -15.69 28.51
N LEU A 12 1.45 -14.85 29.20
CA LEU A 12 1.57 -14.70 30.64
C LEU A 12 0.81 -15.81 31.36
N PRO A 13 1.41 -16.38 32.46
CA PRO A 13 0.73 -17.36 33.29
C PRO A 13 -0.57 -16.81 33.91
N ALA A 14 -1.60 -17.65 33.96
CA ALA A 14 -2.90 -17.27 34.55
C ALA A 14 -2.79 -16.80 35.99
N THR A 15 -1.82 -17.33 36.74
CA THR A 15 -1.49 -16.94 38.13
C THR A 15 -1.03 -15.48 38.26
N ILE A 16 -0.41 -14.92 37.22
CA ILE A 16 -0.01 -13.51 37.18
C ILE A 16 -1.20 -12.67 36.75
N LEU A 17 -1.92 -13.08 35.69
CA LEU A 17 -3.09 -12.35 35.17
C LEU A 17 -4.18 -12.17 36.25
N SER A 18 -4.43 -13.18 37.09
CA SER A 18 -5.43 -13.11 38.16
C SER A 18 -5.09 -12.13 39.29
N ARG A 19 -3.86 -11.66 39.39
CA ARG A 19 -3.37 -10.75 40.44
C ARG A 19 -2.99 -9.37 39.94
N CYS A 20 -3.14 -9.10 38.64
CA CYS A 20 -2.83 -7.83 38.02
C CYS A 20 -4.09 -7.15 37.51
N MET A 21 -4.16 -5.84 37.65
CA MET A 21 -5.12 -5.04 36.85
C MET A 21 -4.60 -4.94 35.40
N ARG A 22 -5.49 -5.17 34.47
CA ARG A 22 -5.18 -5.08 33.05
C ARG A 22 -5.65 -3.76 32.48
N PHE A 23 -4.76 -3.10 31.71
CA PHE A 23 -5.05 -1.89 30.95
C PHE A 23 -4.67 -2.15 29.50
N ASP A 24 -5.66 -2.12 28.60
CA ASP A 24 -5.46 -2.33 27.17
C ASP A 24 -5.26 -0.98 26.47
N PHE A 25 -4.06 -0.78 25.91
CA PHE A 25 -3.75 0.38 25.06
C PHE A 25 -4.12 0.07 23.62
N LYS A 26 -4.94 0.93 23.02
CA LYS A 26 -5.37 0.81 21.64
C LYS A 26 -4.42 1.56 20.72
N LEU A 27 -4.42 1.18 19.44
CA LEU A 27 -3.77 1.95 18.39
C LEU A 27 -4.40 3.34 18.29
N LEU A 28 -3.57 4.36 18.07
CA LEU A 28 -4.02 5.73 17.88
C LEU A 28 -4.58 5.92 16.47
N SER A 29 -5.53 6.84 16.36
CA SER A 29 -6.01 7.28 15.06
C SER A 29 -4.94 8.10 14.32
N GLN A 30 -5.01 8.14 12.99
CA GLN A 30 -4.11 8.96 12.19
C GLN A 30 -4.07 10.42 12.65
N LYS A 31 -5.22 11.01 12.99
CA LYS A 31 -5.32 12.41 13.47
C LYS A 31 -4.57 12.64 14.79
N GLU A 32 -4.62 11.68 15.71
CA GLU A 32 -3.90 11.77 16.98
C GLU A 32 -2.39 11.67 16.74
N LEU A 33 -1.95 10.78 15.86
CA LEU A 33 -0.55 10.68 15.46
C LEU A 33 -0.05 11.95 14.75
N GLU A 34 -0.82 12.50 13.80
CA GLU A 34 -0.50 13.78 13.15
C GLU A 34 -0.33 14.90 14.17
N SER A 35 -1.26 15.01 15.12
CA SER A 35 -1.20 16.01 16.17
C SER A 35 0.04 15.86 17.04
N HIS A 36 0.41 14.63 17.36
CA HIS A 36 1.59 14.31 18.16
C HIS A 36 2.89 14.64 17.41
N VAL A 37 3.01 14.24 16.14
CA VAL A 37 4.19 14.57 15.30
C VAL A 37 4.34 16.09 15.16
N LYS A 38 3.24 16.82 14.90
CA LYS A 38 3.26 18.29 14.82
C LYS A 38 3.72 18.93 16.13
N TYR A 39 3.29 18.39 17.27
CA TYR A 39 3.73 18.84 18.58
C TYR A 39 5.24 18.65 18.74
N VAL A 40 5.77 17.46 18.44
CA VAL A 40 7.21 17.14 18.54
C VAL A 40 8.03 18.01 17.60
N PHE A 41 7.61 18.18 16.35
CA PHE A 41 8.32 19.00 15.37
C PHE A 41 8.39 20.48 15.77
N LYS A 42 7.28 21.02 16.31
CA LYS A 42 7.26 22.41 16.83
C LYS A 42 8.17 22.57 18.03
N ASP A 43 8.16 21.64 18.98
CA ASP A 43 9.00 21.67 20.17
C ASP A 43 10.50 21.60 19.82
N SER A 44 10.83 20.80 18.80
CA SER A 44 12.21 20.63 18.29
C SER A 44 12.62 21.68 17.26
N GLY A 45 11.76 22.63 16.89
CA GLY A 45 12.06 23.67 15.90
C GLY A 45 12.22 23.18 14.47
N ILE A 46 11.62 22.02 14.13
CA ILE A 46 11.68 21.40 12.80
C ILE A 46 10.62 22.04 11.90
N LYS A 47 11.01 22.41 10.68
CA LYS A 47 10.08 22.89 9.64
C LYS A 47 9.44 21.70 8.95
N TYR A 48 8.15 21.76 8.68
CA TYR A 48 7.41 20.66 8.05
C TYR A 48 6.24 21.13 7.19
N GLU A 49 5.87 20.33 6.22
CA GLU A 49 4.62 20.42 5.47
C GLU A 49 3.55 19.53 6.12
N ASP A 50 2.29 19.96 6.13
CA ASP A 50 1.19 19.19 6.71
C ASP A 50 0.98 17.84 6.01
N GLU A 51 1.21 17.79 4.71
CA GLU A 51 1.15 16.58 3.90
C GLU A 51 2.23 15.56 4.28
N ALA A 52 3.44 16.04 4.58
CA ALA A 52 4.53 15.19 5.07
C ALA A 52 4.18 14.53 6.41
N VAL A 53 3.61 15.30 7.34
CA VAL A 53 3.16 14.78 8.64
C VAL A 53 2.04 13.76 8.47
N SER A 54 1.12 13.98 7.55
CA SER A 54 0.02 13.04 7.28
C SER A 54 0.52 11.69 6.79
N ILE A 55 1.52 11.65 5.89
CA ILE A 55 2.14 10.41 5.43
C ILE A 55 2.90 9.71 6.56
N ILE A 56 3.70 10.44 7.33
CA ILE A 56 4.43 9.88 8.48
C ILE A 56 3.45 9.21 9.45
N ALA A 57 2.33 9.88 9.79
CA ALA A 57 1.31 9.32 10.65
C ALA A 57 0.60 8.09 10.05
N GLN A 58 0.33 8.10 8.75
CA GLN A 58 -0.25 6.97 8.03
C GLN A 58 0.66 5.73 8.08
N LEU A 59 1.96 5.92 7.84
CA LEU A 59 2.95 4.84 7.85
C LEU A 59 3.18 4.26 9.25
N GLY A 60 2.99 5.06 10.29
CA GLY A 60 3.09 4.62 11.69
C GLY A 60 1.97 3.68 12.14
N ALA A 61 0.91 3.53 11.32
CA ALA A 61 -0.17 2.54 11.46
C ALA A 61 -0.76 2.43 12.88
N GLY A 62 -0.88 3.55 13.59
CA GLY A 62 -1.43 3.61 14.95
C GLY A 62 -0.39 3.48 16.08
N SER A 63 0.88 3.21 15.75
CA SER A 63 1.98 3.10 16.71
C SER A 63 2.73 4.43 16.84
N VAL A 64 2.75 5.02 18.03
CA VAL A 64 3.53 6.24 18.31
C VAL A 64 5.02 6.00 18.10
N ARG A 65 5.53 4.84 18.56
CA ARG A 65 6.95 4.51 18.43
C ARG A 65 7.40 4.45 16.97
N ASP A 66 6.63 3.74 16.14
CA ASP A 66 6.99 3.59 14.72
C ASP A 66 6.83 4.91 13.98
N THR A 67 5.77 5.69 14.29
CA THR A 67 5.57 7.04 13.74
C THR A 67 6.75 7.95 14.05
N LEU A 68 7.22 7.99 15.29
CA LEU A 68 8.35 8.83 15.68
C LEU A 68 9.67 8.34 15.09
N SER A 69 9.87 7.02 14.98
CA SER A 69 11.06 6.46 14.32
C SER A 69 11.13 6.84 12.84
N ILE A 70 9.99 6.83 12.16
CA ILE A 70 9.87 7.29 10.77
C ILE A 70 10.12 8.81 10.70
N ALA A 71 9.54 9.58 11.63
CA ALA A 71 9.74 11.02 11.70
C ALA A 71 11.22 11.39 11.88
N ASP A 72 11.92 10.73 12.79
CA ASP A 72 13.37 10.95 13.03
C ASP A 72 14.20 10.67 11.78
N MET A 73 13.90 9.57 11.06
CA MET A 73 14.55 9.25 9.80
C MET A 73 14.34 10.35 8.76
N CYS A 74 13.10 10.85 8.63
CA CYS A 74 12.78 11.93 7.70
C CYS A 74 13.48 13.25 8.06
N VAL A 75 13.55 13.59 9.34
CA VAL A 75 14.25 14.77 9.84
C VAL A 75 15.74 14.70 9.54
N ALA A 76 16.38 13.56 9.81
CA ALA A 76 17.79 13.32 9.52
C ALA A 76 18.09 13.43 8.01
N TYR A 77 17.22 12.90 7.16
CA TYR A 77 17.37 12.98 5.71
C TYR A 77 17.17 14.40 5.17
N SER A 78 16.22 15.15 5.70
CA SER A 78 15.78 16.46 5.18
C SER A 78 16.49 17.68 5.79
N ASN A 79 17.50 17.48 6.65
CA ASN A 79 18.18 18.56 7.36
C ASN A 79 17.20 19.53 8.06
N ASN A 80 16.26 19.00 8.83
CA ASN A 80 15.24 19.74 9.60
C ASN A 80 14.19 20.50 8.76
N ASN A 81 14.04 20.17 7.47
CA ASN A 81 12.99 20.72 6.62
C ASN A 81 12.19 19.60 5.96
N VAL A 82 11.22 19.03 6.67
CA VAL A 82 10.47 17.85 6.29
C VAL A 82 9.39 18.22 5.29
N THR A 83 9.64 17.96 4.00
CA THR A 83 8.68 18.14 2.90
C THR A 83 8.08 16.80 2.50
N TYR A 84 6.98 16.83 1.77
CA TYR A 84 6.35 15.64 1.19
C TYR A 84 7.37 14.78 0.41
N ASN A 85 8.13 15.41 -0.49
CA ASN A 85 9.11 14.71 -1.31
C ASN A 85 10.25 14.13 -0.48
N SER A 86 10.73 14.86 0.54
CA SER A 86 11.79 14.34 1.41
C SER A 86 11.35 13.11 2.22
N VAL A 87 10.07 13.01 2.59
CA VAL A 87 9.51 11.82 3.24
C VAL A 87 9.48 10.63 2.28
N ILE A 88 8.98 10.85 1.04
CA ILE A 88 8.96 9.81 0.00
C ILE A 88 10.35 9.26 -0.26
N ASP A 89 11.35 10.15 -0.41
CA ASP A 89 12.73 9.77 -0.70
C ASP A 89 13.39 9.07 0.49
N ALA A 90 13.23 9.61 1.72
CA ALA A 90 13.83 9.04 2.93
C ALA A 90 13.35 7.61 3.22
N ILE A 91 12.07 7.32 2.96
CA ILE A 91 11.47 6.01 3.21
C ILE A 91 11.61 5.09 1.99
N GLY A 92 11.93 5.65 0.82
CA GLY A 92 12.02 4.92 -0.44
C GLY A 92 10.65 4.52 -1.01
N LEU A 93 9.61 5.29 -0.68
CA LEU A 93 8.28 5.08 -1.25
C LEU A 93 8.26 5.42 -2.74
N THR A 94 7.34 4.79 -3.43
CA THR A 94 7.07 5.13 -4.82
C THR A 94 6.11 6.31 -4.88
N ASP A 95 6.48 7.34 -5.64
CA ASP A 95 5.60 8.49 -5.84
C ASP A 95 4.30 8.08 -6.56
N ARG A 96 3.22 8.80 -6.25
CA ARG A 96 1.88 8.44 -6.70
C ARG A 96 1.72 8.50 -8.24
N ALA A 97 2.42 9.42 -8.90
CA ALA A 97 2.38 9.52 -10.35
C ALA A 97 2.98 8.27 -11.02
N THR A 98 4.07 7.76 -10.47
CA THR A 98 4.67 6.49 -10.91
C THR A 98 3.73 5.31 -10.70
N LEU A 99 3.06 5.23 -9.53
CA LEU A 99 2.07 4.17 -9.27
C LEU A 99 0.87 4.25 -10.21
N ASN A 100 0.38 5.46 -10.49
CA ASN A 100 -0.70 5.70 -11.45
C ASN A 100 -0.32 5.22 -12.86
N MET A 101 0.90 5.52 -13.30
CA MET A 101 1.42 5.11 -14.59
C MET A 101 1.56 3.59 -14.71
N LEU A 102 2.11 2.92 -13.68
CA LEU A 102 2.23 1.46 -13.66
C LEU A 102 0.86 0.77 -13.64
N ALA A 103 -0.05 1.21 -12.78
CA ALA A 103 -1.40 0.66 -12.71
C ALA A 103 -2.16 0.89 -14.03
N GLY A 104 -2.01 2.06 -14.64
CA GLY A 104 -2.57 2.35 -15.96
C GLY A 104 -2.07 1.40 -17.04
N SER A 105 -0.74 1.22 -17.16
CA SER A 105 -0.15 0.29 -18.13
C SER A 105 -0.62 -1.16 -17.90
N MET A 106 -0.79 -1.59 -16.65
CA MET A 106 -1.33 -2.93 -16.32
C MET A 106 -2.80 -3.06 -16.72
N ILE A 107 -3.61 -2.02 -16.52
CA ILE A 107 -5.04 -2.02 -16.86
C ILE A 107 -5.21 -1.98 -18.38
N ASP A 108 -4.44 -1.14 -19.07
CA ASP A 108 -4.50 -0.96 -20.52
C ASP A 108 -3.79 -2.11 -21.28
N GLY A 109 -3.03 -3.00 -20.59
CA GLY A 109 -2.31 -4.12 -21.20
C GLY A 109 -1.04 -3.71 -21.95
N ASP A 110 -0.48 -2.53 -21.67
CA ASP A 110 0.74 -2.03 -22.31
C ASP A 110 2.00 -2.55 -21.60
N GLU A 111 2.47 -3.71 -22.04
CA GLU A 111 3.66 -4.37 -21.49
C GLU A 111 4.94 -3.59 -21.76
N GLY A 112 5.04 -2.97 -22.92
CA GLY A 112 6.21 -2.20 -23.31
C GLY A 112 6.43 -1.00 -22.40
N ALA A 113 5.37 -0.20 -22.18
CA ALA A 113 5.41 0.91 -21.25
C ALA A 113 5.66 0.44 -19.82
N LEU A 114 5.03 -0.68 -19.40
CA LEU A 114 5.17 -1.25 -18.08
C LEU A 114 6.64 -1.64 -17.76
N LEU A 115 7.25 -2.43 -18.63
CA LEU A 115 8.66 -2.88 -18.46
C LEU A 115 9.63 -1.70 -18.52
N SER A 116 9.42 -0.73 -19.42
CA SER A 116 10.23 0.48 -19.48
C SER A 116 10.17 1.29 -18.18
N ASN A 117 9.00 1.41 -17.58
CA ASN A 117 8.81 2.13 -16.33
C ASN A 117 9.46 1.39 -15.15
N VAL A 118 9.31 0.07 -15.07
CA VAL A 118 10.00 -0.76 -14.04
C VAL A 118 11.52 -0.63 -14.18
N ASP A 119 12.05 -0.64 -15.39
CA ASP A 119 13.50 -0.45 -15.64
C ASP A 119 14.00 0.92 -15.15
N LYS A 120 13.26 2.00 -15.42
CA LYS A 120 13.58 3.35 -14.93
C LYS A 120 13.61 3.41 -13.41
N ILE A 121 12.60 2.79 -12.76
CA ILE A 121 12.48 2.74 -11.29
C ILE A 121 13.66 1.94 -10.70
N ALA A 122 13.98 0.79 -11.27
CA ALA A 122 15.13 -0.02 -10.83
C ALA A 122 16.46 0.72 -10.99
N LYS A 123 16.67 1.45 -12.09
CA LYS A 123 17.86 2.27 -12.34
C LYS A 123 17.97 3.47 -11.38
N SER A 124 16.86 4.00 -10.89
CA SER A 124 16.87 5.06 -9.88
C SER A 124 17.23 4.57 -8.47
N GLY A 125 17.49 3.26 -8.28
CA GLY A 125 17.87 2.69 -6.99
C GLY A 125 16.70 2.44 -6.03
N LYS A 126 15.45 2.59 -6.47
CA LYS A 126 14.28 2.31 -5.62
C LYS A 126 14.16 0.82 -5.33
N ASN A 127 13.70 0.50 -4.13
CA ASN A 127 13.53 -0.87 -3.69
C ASN A 127 12.33 -1.54 -4.39
N ILE A 128 12.60 -2.60 -5.14
CA ILE A 128 11.60 -3.34 -5.93
C ILE A 128 10.53 -4.00 -5.04
N THR A 129 10.93 -4.51 -3.87
CA THR A 129 9.96 -5.11 -2.94
C THR A 129 9.04 -4.05 -2.34
N GLN A 130 9.56 -2.84 -2.08
CA GLN A 130 8.74 -1.72 -1.62
C GLN A 130 7.79 -1.23 -2.73
N LEU A 131 8.27 -1.12 -3.97
CA LEU A 131 7.44 -0.81 -5.15
C LEU A 131 6.23 -1.75 -5.26
N SER A 132 6.44 -3.05 -5.05
CA SER A 132 5.33 -4.02 -5.08
C SER A 132 4.29 -3.75 -4.00
N LYS A 133 4.71 -3.43 -2.78
CA LYS A 133 3.81 -3.10 -1.66
C LYS A 133 3.02 -1.82 -1.93
N ASP A 134 3.70 -0.79 -2.42
CA ASP A 134 3.08 0.48 -2.78
C ASP A 134 2.03 0.28 -3.88
N LEU A 135 2.36 -0.56 -4.89
CA LEU A 135 1.46 -0.88 -5.99
C LEU A 135 0.23 -1.66 -5.52
N ILE A 136 0.39 -2.61 -4.59
CA ILE A 136 -0.73 -3.32 -3.95
C ILE A 136 -1.67 -2.32 -3.27
N GLY A 137 -1.11 -1.40 -2.47
CA GLY A 137 -1.90 -0.35 -1.81
C GLY A 137 -2.66 0.51 -2.81
N TYR A 138 -2.00 0.90 -3.90
CA TYR A 138 -2.61 1.73 -4.96
C TYR A 138 -3.76 1.00 -5.69
N ILE A 139 -3.56 -0.26 -6.08
CA ILE A 139 -4.61 -1.07 -6.74
C ILE A 139 -5.78 -1.34 -5.79
N ARG A 140 -5.51 -1.56 -4.49
CA ARG A 140 -6.56 -1.67 -3.48
C ARG A 140 -7.39 -0.39 -3.41
N ASP A 141 -6.76 0.79 -3.47
CA ASP A 141 -7.46 2.07 -3.45
C ASP A 141 -8.34 2.24 -4.70
N ILE A 142 -7.88 1.81 -5.89
CA ILE A 142 -8.70 1.75 -7.11
C ILE A 142 -9.93 0.84 -6.89
N LEU A 143 -9.75 -0.34 -6.31
CA LEU A 143 -10.84 -1.27 -6.04
C LEU A 143 -11.86 -0.69 -5.05
N VAL A 144 -11.39 -0.01 -3.99
CA VAL A 144 -12.27 0.67 -3.01
C VAL A 144 -13.11 1.75 -3.69
N VAL A 145 -12.49 2.60 -4.52
CA VAL A 145 -13.22 3.65 -5.28
C VAL A 145 -14.25 3.04 -6.22
N LYS A 146 -13.95 1.87 -6.81
CA LYS A 146 -14.84 1.18 -7.74
C LYS A 146 -16.03 0.50 -7.05
N THR A 147 -15.81 -0.06 -5.86
CA THR A 147 -16.81 -0.91 -5.20
C THR A 147 -17.61 -0.21 -4.12
N CYS A 148 -17.02 0.77 -3.42
CA CYS A 148 -17.64 1.45 -2.29
C CYS A 148 -18.35 2.73 -2.73
N LYS A 149 -19.57 2.96 -2.25
CA LYS A 149 -20.30 4.22 -2.46
C LYS A 149 -19.70 5.35 -1.61
N ASP A 150 -19.34 5.05 -0.36
CA ASP A 150 -18.78 6.00 0.61
C ASP A 150 -17.28 5.69 0.85
N TYR A 151 -16.48 5.85 -0.21
CA TYR A 151 -15.03 5.63 -0.15
C TYR A 151 -14.27 6.74 0.60
N SER A 152 -14.87 7.92 0.79
CA SER A 152 -14.24 9.08 1.46
C SER A 152 -13.84 8.79 2.90
N ASP A 153 -14.63 7.99 3.61
CA ASP A 153 -14.35 7.59 4.99
C ASP A 153 -13.18 6.57 5.07
N ILE A 154 -13.00 5.81 4.01
CA ILE A 154 -11.99 4.76 3.92
C ILE A 154 -10.65 5.32 3.45
N LEU A 155 -10.66 6.15 2.39
CA LEU A 155 -9.43 6.56 1.69
C LEU A 155 -8.85 7.88 2.19
N LYS A 156 -9.64 8.79 2.75
CA LYS A 156 -9.20 10.12 3.24
C LYS A 156 -8.20 10.84 2.32
N LEU A 157 -8.40 10.74 1.01
CA LEU A 157 -7.52 11.28 -0.02
C LEU A 157 -8.07 12.63 -0.54
N PRO A 158 -7.19 13.53 -1.06
CA PRO A 158 -7.60 14.73 -1.77
C PRO A 158 -8.47 14.41 -3.00
N LYS A 159 -9.35 15.33 -3.37
CA LYS A 159 -10.30 15.15 -4.48
C LYS A 159 -9.61 14.84 -5.82
N GLU A 160 -8.46 15.47 -6.07
CA GLU A 160 -7.67 15.28 -7.29
C GLU A 160 -7.19 13.83 -7.40
N GLN A 161 -6.64 13.30 -6.33
CA GLN A 161 -6.18 11.90 -6.27
C GLN A 161 -7.32 10.89 -6.43
N ILE A 162 -8.50 11.20 -5.88
CA ILE A 162 -9.71 10.38 -6.09
C ILE A 162 -10.14 10.40 -7.55
N THR A 163 -10.01 11.52 -8.25
CA THR A 163 -10.34 11.61 -9.68
C THR A 163 -9.44 10.73 -10.53
N GLU A 164 -8.14 10.68 -10.23
CA GLU A 164 -7.18 9.79 -10.89
C GLU A 164 -7.53 8.31 -10.68
N LEU A 165 -7.84 7.94 -9.42
CA LEU A 165 -8.26 6.56 -9.11
C LEU A 165 -9.56 6.18 -9.82
N LYS A 166 -10.54 7.10 -9.93
CA LYS A 166 -11.78 6.86 -10.66
C LYS A 166 -11.54 6.59 -12.14
N ALA A 167 -10.67 7.37 -12.77
CA ALA A 167 -10.36 7.18 -14.18
C ALA A 167 -9.79 5.78 -14.46
N LEU A 168 -8.97 5.23 -13.57
CA LEU A 168 -8.47 3.86 -13.66
C LEU A 168 -9.54 2.82 -13.28
N ALA A 169 -10.35 3.12 -12.27
CA ALA A 169 -11.45 2.26 -11.85
C ALA A 169 -12.47 2.05 -12.98
N ASP A 170 -12.80 3.10 -13.74
CA ASP A 170 -13.74 3.03 -14.85
C ASP A 170 -13.23 2.18 -16.00
N LYS A 171 -11.92 2.18 -16.25
CA LYS A 171 -11.26 1.39 -17.29
C LYS A 171 -11.11 -0.10 -16.92
N SER A 172 -11.19 -0.47 -15.66
CA SER A 172 -10.91 -1.82 -15.18
C SER A 172 -12.18 -2.55 -14.73
N THR A 173 -12.13 -3.87 -14.61
CA THR A 173 -13.18 -4.70 -14.00
C THR A 173 -12.81 -5.06 -12.56
N ASN A 174 -13.82 -5.37 -11.72
CA ASN A 174 -13.56 -5.83 -10.36
C ASN A 174 -12.71 -7.09 -10.34
N ASP A 175 -12.99 -8.04 -11.25
CA ASP A 175 -12.28 -9.32 -11.32
C ASP A 175 -10.80 -9.10 -11.68
N LYS A 176 -10.49 -8.19 -12.61
CA LYS A 176 -9.10 -7.83 -12.96
C LYS A 176 -8.36 -7.21 -11.76
N LEU A 177 -8.98 -6.30 -11.04
CA LEU A 177 -8.37 -5.68 -9.86
C LEU A 177 -8.14 -6.68 -8.73
N ILE A 178 -9.09 -7.61 -8.49
CA ILE A 178 -8.97 -8.67 -7.49
C ILE A 178 -7.83 -9.63 -7.86
N GLU A 179 -7.72 -10.02 -9.12
CA GLU A 179 -6.63 -10.89 -9.58
C GLU A 179 -5.26 -10.20 -9.44
N MET A 180 -5.18 -8.92 -9.82
CA MET A 180 -3.96 -8.12 -9.61
C MET A 180 -3.55 -8.11 -8.13
N LEU A 181 -4.48 -7.82 -7.21
CA LEU A 181 -4.21 -7.84 -5.78
C LEU A 181 -3.79 -9.23 -5.29
N THR A 182 -4.47 -10.28 -5.75
CA THR A 182 -4.18 -11.65 -5.33
C THR A 182 -2.79 -12.08 -5.74
N ARG A 183 -2.39 -11.83 -6.99
CA ARG A 183 -1.06 -12.21 -7.49
C ARG A 183 0.05 -11.37 -6.88
N LEU A 184 -0.12 -10.06 -6.81
CA LEU A 184 0.89 -9.17 -6.21
C LEU A 184 1.09 -9.47 -4.73
N SER A 185 0.03 -9.80 -3.97
CA SER A 185 0.15 -10.16 -2.56
C SER A 185 0.96 -11.46 -2.31
N ARG A 186 1.05 -12.36 -3.29
CA ARG A 186 1.89 -13.57 -3.20
C ARG A 186 3.37 -13.26 -3.32
N LEU A 187 3.73 -12.18 -4.03
CA LEU A 187 5.13 -11.79 -4.23
C LEU A 187 5.87 -11.57 -2.90
N ASP A 188 5.21 -11.10 -1.85
CA ASP A 188 5.85 -10.85 -0.54
C ASP A 188 6.47 -12.14 0.05
N ASN A 189 5.81 -13.28 -0.17
CA ASN A 189 6.36 -14.58 0.22
C ASN A 189 7.44 -15.09 -0.75
N GLU A 190 7.25 -14.86 -2.05
CA GLU A 190 8.15 -15.33 -3.10
C GLU A 190 9.49 -14.57 -3.08
N TYR A 191 9.48 -13.28 -2.69
CA TYR A 191 10.70 -12.48 -2.52
C TYR A 191 11.69 -13.06 -1.50
N ARG A 192 11.22 -13.84 -0.53
CA ARG A 192 12.08 -14.49 0.47
C ARG A 192 12.97 -15.59 -0.12
N TYR A 193 12.56 -16.14 -1.25
CA TYR A 193 13.22 -17.30 -1.87
C TYR A 193 13.85 -16.97 -3.23
N THR A 194 13.66 -15.75 -3.74
CA THR A 194 14.24 -15.36 -5.04
C THR A 194 15.55 -14.63 -4.88
N THR A 195 16.48 -14.91 -5.79
CA THR A 195 17.75 -14.15 -5.92
C THR A 195 17.61 -12.90 -6.77
N ASN A 196 16.51 -12.78 -7.54
CA ASN A 196 16.25 -11.64 -8.43
C ASN A 196 14.80 -11.12 -8.28
N PRO A 197 14.54 -10.26 -7.28
CA PRO A 197 13.23 -9.67 -7.05
C PRO A 197 12.68 -8.90 -8.25
N ARG A 198 13.56 -8.26 -9.03
CA ARG A 198 13.17 -7.49 -10.22
C ARG A 198 12.54 -8.38 -11.28
N ASN A 199 13.21 -9.46 -11.67
CA ASN A 199 12.68 -10.35 -12.69
C ASN A 199 11.34 -10.96 -12.27
N LEU A 200 11.19 -11.31 -10.98
CA LEU A 200 9.96 -11.86 -10.45
C LEU A 200 8.81 -10.84 -10.56
N LEU A 201 9.06 -9.56 -10.21
CA LEU A 201 8.09 -8.51 -10.39
C LEU A 201 7.71 -8.32 -11.86
N GLU A 202 8.70 -8.18 -12.76
CA GLU A 202 8.48 -7.96 -14.20
C GLU A 202 7.61 -9.07 -14.81
N VAL A 203 7.93 -10.34 -14.54
CA VAL A 203 7.15 -11.50 -15.04
C VAL A 203 5.72 -11.48 -14.50
N THR A 204 5.55 -11.16 -13.22
CA THR A 204 4.21 -11.08 -12.60
C THR A 204 3.40 -9.95 -13.22
N LEU A 205 3.98 -8.77 -13.38
CA LEU A 205 3.29 -7.61 -13.97
C LEU A 205 2.88 -7.88 -15.42
N VAL A 206 3.77 -8.46 -16.24
CA VAL A 206 3.45 -8.84 -17.63
C VAL A 206 2.33 -9.89 -17.65
N SER A 207 2.37 -10.89 -16.78
CA SER A 207 1.31 -11.89 -16.70
C SER A 207 -0.07 -11.29 -16.36
N LEU A 208 -0.09 -10.19 -15.60
CA LEU A 208 -1.30 -9.46 -15.25
C LEU A 208 -1.82 -8.57 -16.39
N CYS A 209 -0.96 -8.11 -17.30
CA CYS A 209 -1.38 -7.43 -18.52
C CYS A 209 -2.19 -8.35 -19.44
N HIS A 210 -1.80 -9.62 -19.54
CA HIS A 210 -2.51 -10.64 -20.33
C HIS A 210 -3.76 -11.21 -19.68
N PHE A 211 -4.02 -10.84 -18.43
CA PHE A 211 -5.21 -11.30 -17.72
C PHE A 211 -6.45 -10.63 -18.31
N GLU A 212 -6.87 -11.12 -19.47
CA GLU A 212 -8.24 -10.93 -19.96
C GLU A 212 -9.08 -12.06 -19.40
N MET A 213 -10.31 -11.76 -18.99
CA MET A 213 -11.35 -12.77 -18.64
C MET A 213 -11.73 -13.67 -19.85
N THR A 214 -10.92 -13.65 -20.89
CA THR A 214 -11.17 -14.30 -22.18
C THR A 214 -11.32 -15.80 -21.99
N GLU A 215 -10.48 -16.46 -21.21
CA GLU A 215 -10.58 -17.92 -21.04
C GLU A 215 -11.84 -18.35 -20.28
N ILE A 216 -12.20 -17.65 -19.20
CA ILE A 216 -13.40 -17.98 -18.43
C ILE A 216 -14.67 -17.62 -19.20
N ASN A 217 -14.69 -16.51 -19.93
CA ASN A 217 -15.84 -16.12 -20.76
C ASN A 217 -15.93 -16.97 -22.02
N GLU A 218 -14.81 -17.34 -22.65
CA GLU A 218 -14.82 -18.33 -23.74
C GLU A 218 -15.28 -19.71 -23.26
N LEU A 219 -14.83 -20.16 -22.09
CA LEU A 219 -15.32 -21.42 -21.50
C LEU A 219 -16.80 -21.34 -21.15
N LYS A 220 -17.29 -20.24 -20.58
CA LYS A 220 -18.71 -20.02 -20.32
C LYS A 220 -19.54 -19.95 -21.61
N LEU A 221 -19.04 -19.33 -22.68
CA LEU A 221 -19.69 -19.31 -23.98
C LEU A 221 -19.69 -20.71 -24.63
N LYS A 222 -18.57 -21.45 -24.54
CA LYS A 222 -18.50 -22.83 -25.01
C LYS A 222 -19.47 -23.77 -24.23
N ILE A 223 -19.55 -23.60 -22.92
CA ILE A 223 -20.53 -24.36 -22.07
C ILE A 223 -21.95 -24.02 -22.49
N LYS A 224 -22.31 -22.72 -22.60
CA LYS A 224 -23.65 -22.32 -23.07
C LYS A 224 -24.00 -22.86 -24.47
N ALA A 225 -23.03 -22.86 -25.39
CA ALA A 225 -23.19 -23.38 -26.72
C ALA A 225 -23.38 -24.92 -26.74
N LEU A 226 -22.70 -25.64 -25.84
CA LEU A 226 -22.86 -27.06 -25.67
C LEU A 226 -24.21 -27.42 -24.99
N GLU A 227 -24.61 -26.65 -24.00
CA GLU A 227 -25.95 -26.84 -23.36
C GLU A 227 -27.10 -26.57 -24.34
N SER A 228 -26.95 -25.63 -25.30
CA SER A 228 -27.94 -25.35 -26.32
C SER A 228 -28.01 -26.43 -27.41
N LYS A 229 -26.96 -27.27 -27.56
CA LYS A 229 -26.95 -28.42 -28.50
C LYS A 229 -27.42 -29.69 -27.86
N LEU A 230 -27.56 -29.73 -26.54
CA LEU A 230 -28.06 -30.89 -25.76
C LEU A 230 -29.55 -30.78 -25.45
N LYS A 231 -30.20 -29.67 -25.78
CA LYS A 231 -31.65 -29.47 -25.80
C LYS A 231 -32.18 -29.61 -27.22
#